data_b40bf61363a70ebc58dbeb4aa24d8843
#
_entry.id   b40bf61363a70ebc58dbeb4aa24d8843
#
_cell.length_a   1.000
_cell.length_b   1.000
_cell.length_c   1.000
_cell.angle_alpha   90.00
_cell.angle_beta   90.00
_cell.angle_gamma   90.00
#
_symmetry.space_group_name_H-M   'P 1'
#
loop_
_entity.id
_entity.type
_entity.pdbx_description
1 polymer ?
#
loop_
_entity_poly.entity_id
_entity_poly.type
_entity_poly.pdbx_seq_one_letter_code
_entity_poly.pdbx_strand_id
1 'polypeptide(L)'
;MIEIGVFAFTGICAAISGIFLASRLDSVTYQTGQYLEFQVLIAVILGGTSIAGGIGNIWGTILGIALIAILNNGMVMMAVDRDVQDIIIAIFLLFALFADNYLHNLKIEKNQKWQIADIHLLKNFFGK
;
A
#
# COMPACT_ATOMS: atom_id res chain seq x y z
N MET A 1 -23.64 4.86 -0.40
CA MET A 1 -23.73 4.65 -1.87
C MET A 1 -22.37 4.70 -2.58
N ILE A 2 -21.46 5.60 -2.21
CA ILE A 2 -20.10 5.68 -2.81
C ILE A 2 -19.30 4.39 -2.58
N GLU A 3 -19.38 3.81 -1.39
CA GLU A 3 -18.66 2.57 -1.06
C GLU A 3 -19.07 1.40 -1.95
N ILE A 4 -20.38 1.24 -2.20
CA ILE A 4 -20.90 0.17 -3.08
C ILE A 4 -20.35 0.34 -4.51
N GLY A 5 -20.27 1.58 -5.00
CA GLY A 5 -19.71 1.88 -6.33
C GLY A 5 -18.22 1.51 -6.42
N VAL A 6 -17.45 1.80 -5.38
CA VAL A 6 -16.02 1.46 -5.32
C VAL A 6 -15.82 -0.06 -5.31
N PHE A 7 -16.60 -0.80 -4.51
CA PHE A 7 -16.51 -2.26 -4.47
C PHE A 7 -16.91 -2.89 -5.80
N ALA A 8 -17.96 -2.39 -6.45
CA ALA A 8 -18.38 -2.86 -7.76
C ALA A 8 -17.30 -2.63 -8.83
N PHE A 9 -16.70 -1.44 -8.84
CA PHE A 9 -15.61 -1.13 -9.76
C PHE A 9 -14.39 -2.00 -9.53
N THR A 10 -14.00 -2.21 -8.28
CA THR A 10 -12.88 -3.09 -7.91
C THR A 10 -13.14 -4.53 -8.35
N GLY A 11 -14.39 -5.02 -8.20
CA GLY A 11 -14.79 -6.35 -8.65
C GLY A 11 -14.64 -6.53 -10.17
N ILE A 12 -15.04 -5.53 -10.96
CA ILE A 12 -14.88 -5.55 -12.42
C ILE A 12 -13.40 -5.58 -12.80
N CYS A 13 -12.56 -4.73 -12.18
CA CYS A 13 -11.12 -4.71 -12.42
C CYS A 13 -10.46 -6.04 -12.05
N ALA A 14 -10.87 -6.65 -10.94
CA ALA A 14 -10.37 -7.94 -10.51
C ALA A 14 -10.74 -9.06 -11.49
N ALA A 15 -11.98 -9.07 -12.02
CA ALA A 15 -12.41 -10.03 -13.02
C ALA A 15 -11.58 -9.93 -14.31
N ILE A 16 -11.37 -8.73 -14.80
CA ILE A 16 -10.55 -8.49 -16.00
C ILE A 16 -9.10 -8.97 -15.75
N SER A 17 -8.52 -8.62 -14.61
CA SER A 17 -7.18 -9.06 -14.24
C SER A 17 -7.07 -10.58 -14.14
N GLY A 18 -8.08 -11.25 -13.58
CA GLY A 18 -8.14 -12.70 -13.50
C GLY A 18 -8.17 -13.39 -14.85
N ILE A 19 -8.91 -12.84 -15.83
CA ILE A 19 -8.95 -13.35 -17.20
C ILE A 19 -7.57 -13.23 -17.87
N PHE A 20 -6.89 -12.09 -17.71
CA PHE A 20 -5.55 -11.91 -18.26
C PHE A 20 -4.54 -12.87 -17.63
N LEU A 21 -4.62 -13.08 -16.31
CA LEU A 21 -3.74 -14.00 -15.60
C LEU A 21 -3.97 -15.45 -16.07
N ALA A 22 -5.23 -15.87 -16.20
CA ALA A 22 -5.59 -17.20 -16.69
C ALA A 22 -5.10 -17.43 -18.14
N SER A 23 -5.23 -16.43 -18.99
CA SER A 23 -4.75 -16.50 -20.37
C SER A 23 -3.23 -16.62 -20.49
N ARG A 24 -2.48 -16.03 -19.55
CA ARG A 24 -1.02 -16.08 -19.53
C ARG A 24 -0.45 -17.41 -19.04
N LEU A 25 -1.18 -18.11 -18.16
CA LEU A 25 -0.68 -19.30 -17.47
C LEU A 25 -1.09 -20.62 -18.14
N ASP A 26 -1.91 -20.58 -19.22
CA ASP A 26 -2.50 -21.74 -19.92
C ASP A 26 -3.25 -22.75 -19.01
N SER A 27 -2.99 -22.72 -17.70
CA SER A 27 -3.67 -23.53 -16.70
C SER A 27 -3.78 -22.75 -15.38
N VAL A 28 -4.95 -22.82 -14.75
CA VAL A 28 -5.21 -22.18 -13.47
C VAL A 28 -5.30 -23.25 -12.40
N THR A 29 -4.40 -23.17 -11.42
CA THR A 29 -4.38 -24.04 -10.25
C THR A 29 -4.96 -23.26 -9.04
N TYR A 30 -5.40 -23.96 -7.99
CA TYR A 30 -5.88 -23.32 -6.77
C TYR A 30 -4.85 -22.41 -6.08
N GLN A 31 -3.56 -22.61 -6.36
CA GLN A 31 -2.46 -21.76 -5.88
C GLN A 31 -2.24 -20.50 -6.73
N THR A 32 -2.92 -20.41 -7.89
CA THR A 32 -2.76 -19.25 -8.76
C THR A 32 -3.39 -18.02 -8.12
N GLY A 33 -2.59 -17.00 -7.90
CA GLY A 33 -3.05 -15.77 -7.24
C GLY A 33 -2.97 -15.78 -5.72
N GLN A 34 -2.50 -16.85 -5.10
CA GLN A 34 -2.27 -16.92 -3.67
C GLN A 34 -1.25 -15.85 -3.24
N TYR A 35 -1.57 -15.13 -2.16
CA TYR A 35 -0.76 -14.01 -1.62
C TYR A 35 -0.67 -12.74 -2.51
N LEU A 36 -1.40 -12.65 -3.63
CA LEU A 36 -1.45 -11.42 -4.43
C LEU A 36 -1.97 -10.23 -3.63
N GLU A 37 -2.90 -10.45 -2.72
CA GLU A 37 -3.44 -9.42 -1.84
C GLU A 37 -2.36 -8.76 -0.99
N PHE A 38 -1.39 -9.53 -0.48
CA PHE A 38 -0.28 -8.97 0.29
C PHE A 38 0.67 -8.15 -0.59
N GLN A 39 0.94 -8.61 -1.81
CA GLN A 39 1.77 -7.88 -2.77
C GLN A 39 1.14 -6.53 -3.14
N VAL A 40 -0.17 -6.50 -3.34
CA VAL A 40 -0.91 -5.25 -3.61
C VAL A 40 -0.87 -4.33 -2.39
N LEU A 41 -1.08 -4.85 -1.18
CA LEU A 41 -0.98 -4.07 0.05
C LEU A 41 0.41 -3.43 0.20
N ILE A 42 1.48 -4.21 -0.02
CA ILE A 42 2.86 -3.68 0.04
C ILE A 42 3.06 -2.57 -0.99
N ALA A 43 2.61 -2.78 -2.22
CA ALA A 43 2.75 -1.80 -3.28
C ALA A 43 2.05 -0.47 -2.95
N VAL A 44 0.85 -0.55 -2.36
CA VAL A 44 0.06 0.62 -1.95
C VAL A 44 0.71 1.36 -0.79
N ILE A 45 1.20 0.63 0.23
CA ILE A 45 1.87 1.22 1.40
C ILE A 45 3.20 1.86 0.98
N LEU A 46 4.00 1.13 0.20
CA LEU A 46 5.28 1.62 -0.31
C LEU A 46 5.09 2.84 -1.22
N GLY A 47 3.95 2.91 -1.90
CA GLY A 47 3.51 4.08 -2.66
C GLY A 47 3.13 5.30 -1.82
N GLY A 48 3.21 5.21 -0.48
CA GLY A 48 2.93 6.32 0.44
C GLY A 48 1.45 6.51 0.76
N THR A 49 0.62 5.48 0.53
CA THR A 49 -0.77 5.46 0.99
C THR A 49 -0.81 4.94 2.42
N SER A 50 -1.32 5.74 3.37
CA SER A 50 -1.39 5.37 4.78
C SER A 50 -2.53 4.39 5.04
N ILE A 51 -2.23 3.30 5.76
CA ILE A 51 -3.24 2.32 6.21
C ILE A 51 -4.21 2.96 7.22
N ALA A 52 -3.74 3.91 8.02
CA ALA A 52 -4.57 4.63 8.98
C ALA A 52 -5.61 5.54 8.31
N GLY A 53 -5.54 5.71 6.97
CA GLY A 53 -6.44 6.54 6.18
C GLY A 53 -6.02 8.00 6.10
N GLY A 54 -6.76 8.77 5.31
CA GLY A 54 -6.59 10.21 5.17
C GLY A 54 -5.48 10.67 4.21
N ILE A 55 -4.54 9.80 3.84
CA ILE A 55 -3.45 10.13 2.91
C ILE A 55 -3.34 9.02 1.87
N GLY A 56 -3.48 9.38 0.61
CA GLY A 56 -3.28 8.48 -0.52
C GLY A 56 -2.73 9.23 -1.72
N ASN A 57 -1.82 8.61 -2.45
CA ASN A 57 -1.25 9.16 -3.66
C ASN A 57 -1.26 8.13 -4.79
N ILE A 58 -2.07 8.37 -5.81
CA ILE A 58 -2.20 7.48 -6.97
C ILE A 58 -0.85 7.30 -7.69
N TRP A 59 -0.10 8.35 -7.88
CA TRP A 59 1.21 8.28 -8.53
C TRP A 59 2.22 7.45 -7.70
N GLY A 60 2.20 7.61 -6.38
CA GLY A 60 3.01 6.79 -5.49
C GLY A 60 2.62 5.32 -5.58
N THR A 61 1.33 5.00 -5.61
CA THR A 61 0.83 3.64 -5.74
C THR A 61 1.27 2.99 -7.06
N ILE A 62 1.22 3.72 -8.18
CA ILE A 62 1.71 3.23 -9.48
C ILE A 62 3.21 2.88 -9.41
N LEU A 63 4.01 3.75 -8.80
CA LEU A 63 5.44 3.49 -8.60
C LEU A 63 5.69 2.30 -7.68
N GLY A 64 4.90 2.16 -6.60
CA GLY A 64 4.96 1.01 -5.70
C GLY A 64 4.65 -0.31 -6.41
N ILE A 65 3.60 -0.34 -7.25
CA ILE A 65 3.25 -1.50 -8.06
C ILE A 65 4.38 -1.85 -9.04
N ALA A 66 4.95 -0.87 -9.72
CA ALA A 66 6.06 -1.07 -10.64
C ALA A 66 7.29 -1.65 -9.93
N LEU A 67 7.61 -1.17 -8.74
CA LEU A 67 8.73 -1.66 -7.93
C LEU A 67 8.52 -3.11 -7.50
N ILE A 68 7.35 -3.48 -6.98
CA ILE A 68 7.04 -4.86 -6.61
C ILE A 68 7.04 -5.78 -7.83
N ALA A 69 6.55 -5.33 -8.98
CA ALA A 69 6.58 -6.10 -10.21
C ALA A 69 8.02 -6.38 -10.68
N ILE A 70 8.90 -5.39 -10.59
CA ILE A 70 10.33 -5.55 -10.94
C ILE A 70 11.00 -6.53 -9.96
N LEU A 71 10.75 -6.42 -8.65
CA LEU A 71 11.29 -7.33 -7.65
C LEU A 71 10.85 -8.77 -7.90
N ASN A 72 9.54 -8.99 -8.12
CA ASN A 72 9.02 -10.33 -8.41
C ASN A 72 9.64 -10.91 -9.68
N ASN A 73 9.70 -10.11 -10.74
CA ASN A 73 10.29 -10.57 -12.00
C ASN A 73 11.80 -10.88 -11.86
N GLY A 74 12.53 -10.06 -11.10
CA GLY A 74 13.93 -10.31 -10.79
C GLY A 74 14.15 -11.61 -10.01
N MET A 75 13.32 -11.90 -8.99
CA MET A 75 13.39 -13.14 -8.22
C MET A 75 13.09 -14.38 -9.11
N VAL A 76 12.10 -14.26 -10.00
CA VAL A 76 11.77 -15.32 -10.96
C VAL A 76 12.93 -15.57 -11.93
N MET A 77 13.59 -14.53 -12.43
CA MET A 77 14.76 -14.67 -13.31
C MET A 77 15.97 -15.30 -12.60
N MET A 78 16.10 -15.11 -11.31
CA MET A 78 17.13 -15.75 -10.48
C MET A 78 16.76 -17.18 -10.09
N ALA A 79 15.64 -17.72 -10.58
CA ALA A 79 15.11 -19.05 -10.24
C ALA A 79 14.96 -19.28 -8.73
N VAL A 80 14.57 -18.21 -7.99
CA VAL A 80 14.31 -18.32 -6.56
C VAL A 80 12.99 -19.08 -6.36
N ASP A 81 12.99 -20.05 -5.45
CA ASP A 81 11.79 -20.81 -5.08
C ASP A 81 10.66 -19.89 -4.60
N ARG A 82 9.42 -20.27 -4.93
CA ARG A 82 8.24 -19.47 -4.62
C ARG A 82 8.08 -19.21 -3.12
N ASP A 83 8.34 -20.20 -2.29
CA ASP A 83 8.26 -20.08 -0.85
C ASP A 83 9.25 -19.03 -0.31
N VAL A 84 10.45 -18.97 -0.89
CA VAL A 84 11.46 -17.96 -0.55
C VAL A 84 11.04 -16.56 -1.02
N GLN A 85 10.42 -16.46 -2.20
CA GLN A 85 9.87 -15.18 -2.69
C GLN A 85 8.81 -14.65 -1.74
N ASP A 86 7.90 -15.50 -1.27
CA ASP A 86 6.83 -15.12 -0.33
C ASP A 86 7.40 -14.64 1.02
N ILE A 87 8.46 -15.27 1.52
CA ILE A 87 9.17 -14.84 2.73
C ILE A 87 9.78 -13.44 2.53
N ILE A 88 10.46 -13.21 1.41
CA ILE A 88 11.06 -11.91 1.11
C ILE A 88 9.99 -10.83 1.02
N ILE A 89 8.86 -11.11 0.36
CA ILE A 89 7.73 -10.19 0.25
C ILE A 89 7.15 -9.88 1.63
N ALA A 90 7.00 -10.88 2.50
CA ALA A 90 6.52 -10.69 3.87
C ALA A 90 7.46 -9.79 4.69
N ILE A 91 8.77 -9.94 4.56
CA ILE A 91 9.76 -9.06 5.22
C ILE A 91 9.62 -7.62 4.71
N PHE A 92 9.45 -7.43 3.39
CA PHE A 92 9.20 -6.10 2.81
C PHE A 92 7.91 -5.48 3.34
N LEU A 93 6.84 -6.27 3.52
CA LEU A 93 5.59 -5.81 4.12
C LEU A 93 5.81 -5.29 5.54
N LEU A 94 6.50 -6.06 6.38
CA LEU A 94 6.79 -5.65 7.76
C LEU A 94 7.60 -4.36 7.80
N PHE A 95 8.58 -4.23 6.92
CA PHE A 95 9.41 -3.02 6.83
C PHE A 95 8.59 -1.80 6.37
N ALA A 96 7.72 -1.98 5.37
CA ALA A 96 6.84 -0.93 4.87
C ALA A 96 5.84 -0.46 5.94
N LEU A 97 5.24 -1.40 6.69
CA LEU A 97 4.35 -1.11 7.82
C LEU A 97 5.05 -0.35 8.93
N PHE A 98 6.27 -0.75 9.27
CA PHE A 98 7.05 -0.07 10.29
C PHE A 98 7.40 1.35 9.87
N ALA A 99 7.78 1.55 8.60
CA ALA A 99 8.07 2.86 8.05
C ALA A 99 6.83 3.77 8.03
N ASP A 100 5.65 3.25 7.63
CA ASP A 100 4.39 4.02 7.63
C ASP A 100 4.01 4.46 9.06
N ASN A 101 4.08 3.55 10.02
CA ASN A 101 3.77 3.86 11.43
C ASN A 101 4.74 4.91 12.01
N TYR A 102 6.03 4.80 11.67
CA TYR A 102 7.03 5.78 12.12
C TYR A 102 6.78 7.18 11.53
N LEU A 103 6.49 7.26 10.24
CA LEU A 103 6.16 8.52 9.55
C LEU A 103 4.85 9.12 10.04
N HIS A 104 3.85 8.29 10.34
CA HIS A 104 2.57 8.74 10.87
C HIS A 104 2.72 9.37 12.25
N ASN A 105 3.52 8.77 13.14
CA ASN A 105 3.80 9.33 14.47
C ASN A 105 4.50 10.69 14.40
N LEU A 106 5.46 10.87 13.48
CA LEU A 106 6.14 12.15 13.27
C LEU A 106 5.19 13.25 12.78
N LYS A 107 4.20 12.90 11.95
CA LYS A 107 3.20 13.88 11.46
C LYS A 107 2.24 14.33 12.56
N ILE A 108 1.82 13.42 13.44
CA ILE A 108 0.94 13.75 14.58
C ILE A 108 1.65 14.72 15.54
N GLU A 109 2.91 14.46 15.86
CA GLU A 109 3.70 15.32 16.74
C GLU A 109 3.86 16.74 16.17
N LYS A 110 4.06 16.84 14.86
CA LYS A 110 4.18 18.14 14.18
C LYS A 110 2.88 18.91 14.18
N ASN A 111 1.75 18.27 13.94
CA ASN A 111 0.43 18.91 13.96
C ASN A 111 0.05 19.36 15.38
N GLN A 112 0.35 18.59 16.41
CA GLN A 112 0.08 19.00 17.79
C GLN A 112 0.89 20.26 18.20
N LYS A 113 2.14 20.36 17.77
CA LYS A 113 2.97 21.55 18.03
C LYS A 113 2.37 22.82 17.42
N TRP A 114 1.82 22.73 16.22
CA TRP A 114 1.16 23.89 15.57
C TRP A 114 -0.14 24.27 16.27
N GLN A 115 -0.97 23.32 16.68
CA GLN A 115 -2.21 23.60 17.41
C GLN A 115 -1.93 24.26 18.76
N ILE A 116 -0.91 23.80 19.49
CA ILE A 116 -0.54 24.41 20.77
C ILE A 116 0.00 25.83 20.56
N ALA A 117 0.78 26.06 19.50
CA ALA A 117 1.27 27.39 19.17
C ALA A 117 0.13 28.37 18.83
N ASP A 118 -0.88 27.93 18.07
CA ASP A 118 -2.04 28.73 17.73
C ASP A 118 -2.89 29.08 18.97
N ILE A 119 -3.09 28.12 19.88
CA ILE A 119 -3.80 28.37 21.14
C ILE A 119 -3.06 29.38 22.03
N HIS A 120 -1.73 29.30 22.07
CA HIS A 120 -0.90 30.29 22.80
C HIS A 120 -0.99 31.69 22.19
N LEU A 121 -1.01 31.79 20.88
CA LEU A 121 -1.18 33.07 20.18
C LEU A 121 -2.55 33.68 20.43
N LEU A 122 -3.60 32.86 20.34
CA LEU A 122 -4.98 33.32 20.63
C LEU A 122 -5.14 33.76 22.09
N LYS A 123 -4.57 33.03 23.05
CA LYS A 123 -4.61 33.37 24.46
C LYS A 123 -3.90 34.71 24.76
N ASN A 124 -2.81 35.01 24.06
CA ASN A 124 -2.09 36.28 24.19
C ASN A 124 -2.83 37.45 23.52
N PHE A 125 -3.64 37.16 22.50
CA PHE A 125 -4.41 38.17 21.77
C PHE A 125 -5.69 38.59 22.50
N PHE A 126 -6.36 37.61 23.14
CA PHE A 126 -7.63 37.83 23.87
C PHE A 126 -7.43 38.06 25.37
N GLY A 127 -6.22 37.93 25.90
CA GLY A 127 -5.90 38.12 27.32
C GLY A 127 -5.38 39.53 27.68
N LYS A 128 -5.49 40.51 26.76
CA LYS A 128 -5.28 41.92 26.98
C LYS A 128 -6.62 42.63 26.90
#